data_d6430f74a803ba64b3f0f4ff9c00d00d
#
_entry.id   d6430f74a803ba64b3f0f4ff9c00d00d
#
_cell.length_a   1.000
_cell.length_b   1.000
_cell.length_c   1.000
_cell.angle_alpha   90.00
_cell.angle_beta   90.00
_cell.angle_gamma   90.00
#
_symmetry.space_group_name_H-M   'P 1'
#
loop_
_entity.id
_entity.type
_entity.pdbx_description
1 polymer ?
#
loop_
_entity_poly.entity_id
_entity_poly.type
_entity_poly.pdbx_seq_one_letter_code
_entity_poly.pdbx_strand_id
1 'polypeptide(L)'
;MTTTAPRGYDWNTSKTAQRYTAMRDALLRQNRTILYSMCNWGQARIDTWGNNTGHSWRMAGDILPEWSGKFTWHQSWGITNIINQAAFFWNTTNFWGHNDWDMLEVGNGALTTEENRSHFAMWAAFKSPLIIGAKLRSVSKTVLEILSNKELIAFNQDPVYGAGAMPYKWGYNKDGTYDTVHPAEYWTGTSVAGIHVFMLNTRDNSFKMTAKFSEIPALKAFNSSTQFIVHNMWTGKDIGIFTGEYGLDVAKHDTAALRITTADGKNLSDQYEFLFRNTSRLTTKYRKAPEPNVVAEIECRDTHLQLGCLNIFPTYFPFPESKFRVYTSDLVSWAS
;
A
#
# COMPACT_ATOMS: atom_id res chain seq x y z
N MET A 1 -19.55 -3.81 11.95
CA MET A 1 -20.05 -3.26 13.23
C MET A 1 -20.00 -1.76 13.16
N THR A 2 -21.13 -1.11 13.13
CA THR A 2 -21.22 0.32 13.36
C THR A 2 -20.91 0.57 14.83
N THR A 3 -19.69 0.92 15.13
CA THR A 3 -19.33 1.42 16.47
C THR A 3 -19.98 2.80 16.60
N THR A 4 -21.09 2.85 17.29
CA THR A 4 -21.81 4.09 17.60
C THR A 4 -21.07 4.86 18.69
N ALA A 5 -19.89 5.37 18.34
CA ALA A 5 -19.20 6.31 19.22
C ALA A 5 -19.64 7.73 18.90
N PRO A 6 -19.66 8.63 19.89
CA PRO A 6 -19.90 10.05 19.66
C PRO A 6 -18.95 10.64 18.62
N ARG A 7 -19.40 11.66 17.89
CA ARG A 7 -18.53 12.40 16.97
C ARG A 7 -17.34 12.96 17.74
N GLY A 8 -16.12 12.73 17.25
CA GLY A 8 -14.90 13.19 17.92
C GLY A 8 -14.40 12.28 19.04
N TYR A 9 -14.95 11.06 19.16
CA TYR A 9 -14.44 10.09 20.13
C TYR A 9 -12.97 9.74 19.85
N ASP A 10 -12.14 9.86 20.89
CA ASP A 10 -10.73 9.43 20.80
C ASP A 10 -10.61 7.91 20.93
N TRP A 11 -10.43 7.24 19.80
CA TRP A 11 -10.33 5.78 19.75
C TRP A 11 -9.09 5.20 20.45
N ASN A 12 -8.05 6.02 20.72
CA ASN A 12 -6.92 5.62 21.55
C ASN A 12 -7.34 5.28 22.99
N THR A 13 -8.43 5.86 23.46
CA THR A 13 -8.98 5.63 24.79
C THR A 13 -9.95 4.46 24.87
N SER A 14 -10.24 3.81 23.74
CA SER A 14 -11.17 2.68 23.69
C SER A 14 -10.61 1.49 24.49
N LYS A 15 -11.52 0.68 25.07
CA LYS A 15 -11.12 -0.56 25.76
C LYS A 15 -10.34 -1.51 24.84
N THR A 16 -10.60 -1.48 23.53
CA THR A 16 -9.88 -2.27 22.55
C THR A 16 -8.44 -1.77 22.43
N ALA A 17 -8.22 -0.48 22.19
CA ALA A 17 -6.88 0.10 22.13
C ALA A 17 -6.10 -0.15 23.43
N GLN A 18 -6.71 0.03 24.59
CA GLN A 18 -6.07 -0.22 25.89
C GLN A 18 -5.57 -1.67 26.03
N ARG A 19 -6.33 -2.66 25.56
CA ARG A 19 -5.90 -4.09 25.62
C ARG A 19 -4.68 -4.34 24.75
N TYR A 20 -4.66 -3.82 23.50
CA TYR A 20 -3.52 -3.96 22.61
C TYR A 20 -2.30 -3.18 23.11
N THR A 21 -2.51 -1.99 23.67
CA THR A 21 -1.46 -1.18 24.30
C THR A 21 -0.82 -1.89 25.49
N ALA A 22 -1.60 -2.56 26.33
CA ALA A 22 -1.06 -3.34 27.46
C ALA A 22 -0.11 -4.47 26.97
N MET A 23 -0.45 -5.13 25.86
CA MET A 23 0.42 -6.13 25.23
C MET A 23 1.68 -5.49 24.64
N ARG A 24 1.55 -4.38 23.90
CA ARG A 24 2.69 -3.59 23.41
C ARG A 24 3.67 -3.29 24.53
N ASP A 25 3.17 -2.76 25.66
CA ASP A 25 4.00 -2.37 26.78
C ASP A 25 4.68 -3.57 27.47
N ALA A 26 4.03 -4.75 27.45
CA ALA A 26 4.64 -5.98 27.90
C ALA A 26 5.76 -6.46 26.98
N LEU A 27 5.55 -6.38 25.66
CA LEU A 27 6.55 -6.74 24.65
C LEU A 27 7.77 -5.81 24.68
N LEU A 28 7.55 -4.50 24.87
CA LEU A 28 8.63 -3.51 24.97
C LEU A 28 9.56 -3.73 26.17
N ARG A 29 9.08 -4.37 27.24
CA ARG A 29 9.90 -4.72 28.40
C ARG A 29 10.81 -5.93 28.18
N GLN A 30 10.68 -6.61 27.04
CA GLN A 30 11.52 -7.76 26.72
C GLN A 30 12.88 -7.29 26.16
N ASN A 31 13.96 -7.98 26.51
CA ASN A 31 15.30 -7.69 25.98
C ASN A 31 15.52 -8.31 24.60
N ARG A 32 14.57 -8.08 23.67
CA ARG A 32 14.66 -8.49 22.27
C ARG A 32 13.67 -7.73 21.41
N THR A 33 13.97 -7.56 20.13
CA THR A 33 13.03 -7.01 19.15
C THR A 33 11.92 -8.02 18.86
N ILE A 34 10.66 -7.58 18.97
CA ILE A 34 9.48 -8.39 18.66
C ILE A 34 8.60 -7.59 17.70
N LEU A 35 8.31 -8.17 16.53
CA LEU A 35 7.32 -7.64 15.62
C LEU A 35 5.94 -7.94 16.19
N TYR A 36 5.15 -6.90 16.42
CA TYR A 36 3.80 -7.03 16.94
C TYR A 36 2.78 -6.78 15.82
N SER A 37 2.14 -7.84 15.36
CA SER A 37 1.03 -7.83 14.42
C SER A 37 -0.28 -8.00 15.17
N MET A 38 -1.24 -7.10 14.94
CA MET A 38 -2.51 -7.07 15.65
C MET A 38 -3.65 -7.56 14.77
N CYS A 39 -4.51 -8.44 15.29
CA CYS A 39 -5.68 -8.91 14.57
C CYS A 39 -6.96 -8.32 15.17
N ASN A 40 -7.56 -7.37 14.46
CA ASN A 40 -8.70 -6.59 14.97
C ASN A 40 -9.81 -6.38 13.92
N TRP A 41 -9.60 -6.78 12.66
CA TRP A 41 -10.59 -6.64 11.57
C TRP A 41 -11.10 -5.21 11.33
N GLY A 42 -10.25 -4.20 11.50
CA GLY A 42 -10.63 -2.79 11.33
C GLY A 42 -11.52 -2.23 12.44
N GLN A 43 -11.81 -3.02 13.50
CA GLN A 43 -12.69 -2.57 14.58
C GLN A 43 -12.06 -1.48 15.42
N ALA A 44 -12.91 -0.71 16.12
CA ALA A 44 -12.49 0.39 16.98
C ALA A 44 -11.52 1.37 16.30
N ARG A 45 -11.67 1.57 14.99
CA ARG A 45 -10.85 2.49 14.19
C ARG A 45 -9.35 2.27 14.44
N ILE A 46 -8.91 1.00 14.33
CA ILE A 46 -7.50 0.63 14.51
C ILE A 46 -6.57 1.40 13.57
N ASP A 47 -7.08 1.84 12.43
CA ASP A 47 -6.43 2.73 11.48
C ASP A 47 -5.91 4.02 12.11
N THR A 48 -6.52 4.49 13.20
CA THR A 48 -6.16 5.75 13.87
C THR A 48 -5.14 5.57 15.01
N TRP A 49 -4.98 4.36 15.56
CA TRP A 49 -4.09 4.10 16.70
C TRP A 49 -3.14 2.91 16.51
N GLY A 50 -3.36 2.11 15.49
CA GLY A 50 -2.56 0.90 15.23
C GLY A 50 -1.08 1.19 15.11
N ASN A 51 -0.71 2.25 14.40
CA ASN A 51 0.68 2.67 14.18
C ASN A 51 1.44 3.01 15.48
N ASN A 52 0.74 3.44 16.52
CA ASN A 52 1.33 3.72 17.84
C ASN A 52 1.39 2.48 18.74
N THR A 53 0.85 1.36 18.28
CA THR A 53 0.68 0.16 19.12
C THR A 53 1.42 -1.05 18.57
N GLY A 54 1.44 -1.26 17.26
CA GLY A 54 2.09 -2.39 16.62
C GLY A 54 2.66 -2.02 15.25
N HIS A 55 3.22 -3.04 14.57
CA HIS A 55 3.88 -2.88 13.27
C HIS A 55 2.96 -3.20 12.10
N SER A 56 1.90 -3.96 12.35
CA SER A 56 0.81 -4.20 11.39
C SER A 56 -0.50 -4.45 12.12
N TRP A 57 -1.61 -4.22 11.44
CA TRP A 57 -2.96 -4.41 12.00
C TRP A 57 -3.95 -4.84 10.91
N ARG A 58 -4.68 -5.92 11.18
CA ARG A 58 -5.72 -6.45 10.30
C ARG A 58 -6.87 -5.45 10.16
N MET A 59 -7.18 -5.12 8.93
CA MET A 59 -8.16 -4.09 8.57
C MET A 59 -9.48 -4.65 8.05
N ALA A 60 -9.51 -5.93 7.67
CA ALA A 60 -10.68 -6.61 7.12
C ALA A 60 -10.94 -7.94 7.83
N GLY A 61 -12.09 -8.54 7.61
CA GLY A 61 -12.39 -9.92 8.02
C GLY A 61 -11.47 -10.93 7.32
N ASP A 62 -11.55 -12.20 7.75
CA ASP A 62 -10.66 -13.24 7.24
C ASP A 62 -10.93 -13.51 5.75
N ILE A 63 -9.85 -13.55 4.98
CA ILE A 63 -9.89 -13.76 3.54
C ILE A 63 -10.23 -15.20 3.19
N LEU A 64 -10.99 -15.38 2.12
CA LEU A 64 -11.16 -16.65 1.44
C LEU A 64 -10.59 -16.58 0.02
N PRO A 65 -10.16 -17.71 -0.56
CA PRO A 65 -9.64 -17.76 -1.93
C PRO A 65 -10.77 -17.64 -2.97
N GLU A 66 -11.48 -16.53 -2.90
CA GLU A 66 -12.61 -16.16 -3.78
C GLU A 66 -12.40 -14.75 -4.32
N TRP A 67 -12.75 -14.52 -5.58
CA TRP A 67 -12.63 -13.19 -6.18
C TRP A 67 -13.54 -12.18 -5.49
N SER A 68 -14.83 -12.48 -5.40
CA SER A 68 -15.82 -11.66 -4.70
C SER A 68 -16.60 -12.55 -3.75
N GLY A 69 -16.26 -12.54 -2.48
CA GLY A 69 -16.89 -13.35 -1.46
C GLY A 69 -18.30 -12.85 -1.10
N LYS A 70 -19.12 -13.74 -0.59
CA LYS A 70 -20.37 -13.35 0.04
C LYS A 70 -20.03 -12.72 1.39
N PHE A 71 -20.29 -11.44 1.53
CA PHE A 71 -20.07 -10.72 2.77
C PHE A 71 -20.96 -11.29 3.89
N THR A 72 -20.44 -12.21 4.67
CA THR A 72 -21.03 -12.65 5.92
C THR A 72 -20.20 -12.11 7.07
N TRP A 73 -20.83 -11.69 8.12
CA TRP A 73 -20.38 -10.86 9.23
C TRP A 73 -18.95 -11.09 9.78
N HIS A 74 -18.38 -12.31 9.67
CA HIS A 74 -17.08 -12.66 10.22
C HIS A 74 -16.14 -13.37 9.23
N GLN A 75 -16.66 -13.84 8.13
CA GLN A 75 -15.95 -14.74 7.23
C GLN A 75 -16.39 -14.46 5.80
N SER A 76 -15.66 -14.97 4.82
CA SER A 76 -16.00 -14.87 3.41
C SER A 76 -15.69 -13.51 2.77
N TRP A 77 -14.62 -12.86 3.20
CA TRP A 77 -14.12 -11.71 2.49
C TRP A 77 -13.37 -12.19 1.25
N GLY A 78 -13.91 -11.91 0.07
CA GLY A 78 -13.19 -12.11 -1.18
C GLY A 78 -12.17 -11.00 -1.43
N ILE A 79 -11.36 -11.19 -2.46
CA ILE A 79 -10.28 -10.27 -2.84
C ILE A 79 -10.83 -8.87 -3.10
N THR A 80 -11.91 -8.74 -3.90
CA THR A 80 -12.50 -7.43 -4.23
C THR A 80 -13.10 -6.73 -3.00
N ASN A 81 -13.67 -7.48 -2.05
CA ASN A 81 -14.17 -6.92 -0.80
C ASN A 81 -13.06 -6.20 -0.02
N ILE A 82 -11.88 -6.84 0.07
CA ILE A 82 -10.72 -6.30 0.78
C ILE A 82 -10.13 -5.12 0.01
N ILE A 83 -9.99 -5.21 -1.32
CA ILE A 83 -9.53 -4.09 -2.15
C ILE A 83 -10.45 -2.87 -2.01
N ASN A 84 -11.76 -3.10 -1.95
CA ASN A 84 -12.70 -2.02 -1.72
C ASN A 84 -12.51 -1.36 -0.34
N GLN A 85 -12.30 -2.14 0.70
CA GLN A 85 -11.96 -1.61 2.03
C GLN A 85 -10.64 -0.81 1.98
N ALA A 86 -9.63 -1.32 1.28
CA ALA A 86 -8.33 -0.65 1.15
C ALA A 86 -8.46 0.70 0.46
N ALA A 87 -9.40 0.88 -0.46
CA ALA A 87 -9.62 2.15 -1.17
C ALA A 87 -9.99 3.30 -0.23
N PHE A 88 -10.54 3.01 0.95
CA PHE A 88 -10.91 4.03 1.94
C PHE A 88 -9.89 4.20 3.07
N PHE A 89 -8.90 3.30 3.20
CA PHE A 89 -7.92 3.30 4.30
C PHE A 89 -6.46 3.24 3.82
N TRP A 90 -6.19 3.56 2.55
CA TRP A 90 -4.85 3.51 1.95
C TRP A 90 -3.83 4.40 2.67
N ASN A 91 -4.27 5.51 3.27
CA ASN A 91 -3.44 6.57 3.84
C ASN A 91 -2.95 6.28 5.28
N THR A 92 -3.25 5.12 5.83
CA THR A 92 -2.84 4.77 7.20
C THR A 92 -1.61 3.87 7.25
N THR A 93 -1.17 3.34 6.11
CA THR A 93 0.11 2.62 5.97
C THR A 93 1.27 3.59 5.81
N ASN A 94 2.36 3.35 6.54
CA ASN A 94 3.61 4.08 6.43
C ASN A 94 4.80 3.13 6.55
N PHE A 95 6.04 3.67 6.61
CA PHE A 95 7.26 2.88 6.67
C PHE A 95 7.35 1.95 7.91
N TRP A 96 6.76 2.36 9.03
CA TRP A 96 6.89 1.65 10.32
C TRP A 96 5.66 0.83 10.70
N GLY A 97 4.54 1.05 10.04
CA GLY A 97 3.28 0.40 10.35
C GLY A 97 2.40 0.20 9.13
N HIS A 98 1.86 -1.00 9.01
CA HIS A 98 1.17 -1.44 7.81
C HIS A 98 -0.26 -1.89 8.10
N ASN A 99 -1.19 -1.44 7.26
CA ASN A 99 -2.47 -2.12 7.14
C ASN A 99 -2.21 -3.56 6.68
N ASP A 100 -2.70 -4.50 7.44
CA ASP A 100 -2.65 -5.92 7.10
C ASP A 100 -3.99 -6.31 6.46
N TRP A 101 -3.94 -6.63 5.19
CA TRP A 101 -5.09 -7.02 4.39
C TRP A 101 -5.30 -8.53 4.37
N ASP A 102 -4.68 -9.25 5.30
CA ASP A 102 -4.64 -10.69 5.46
C ASP A 102 -3.60 -11.39 4.58
N MET A 103 -3.44 -12.68 4.81
CA MET A 103 -2.47 -13.47 4.08
C MET A 103 -2.82 -13.63 2.60
N LEU A 104 -1.83 -14.03 1.84
CA LEU A 104 -1.97 -14.29 0.42
C LEU A 104 -2.63 -15.65 0.19
N GLU A 105 -3.79 -15.66 -0.46
CA GLU A 105 -4.47 -16.86 -0.94
C GLU A 105 -4.03 -17.25 -2.37
N VAL A 106 -2.92 -16.70 -2.84
CA VAL A 106 -2.35 -16.98 -4.16
C VAL A 106 -1.99 -18.45 -4.28
N GLY A 107 -2.67 -19.14 -5.19
CA GLY A 107 -2.53 -20.58 -5.39
C GLY A 107 -3.49 -21.46 -4.59
N ASN A 108 -4.39 -20.86 -3.82
CA ASN A 108 -5.44 -21.55 -3.09
C ASN A 108 -6.78 -21.46 -3.83
N GLY A 109 -7.67 -22.40 -3.52
CA GLY A 109 -9.04 -22.41 -4.01
C GLY A 109 -9.16 -22.52 -5.53
N ALA A 110 -10.15 -21.82 -6.09
CA ALA A 110 -10.47 -21.82 -7.51
C ALA A 110 -10.11 -20.49 -8.21
N LEU A 111 -9.23 -19.70 -7.62
CA LEU A 111 -8.76 -18.44 -8.23
C LEU A 111 -8.08 -18.70 -9.56
N THR A 112 -8.47 -17.95 -10.59
CA THR A 112 -7.79 -17.99 -11.89
C THR A 112 -6.38 -17.42 -11.79
N THR A 113 -5.57 -17.60 -12.83
CA THR A 113 -4.22 -16.99 -12.88
C THR A 113 -4.29 -15.47 -12.76
N GLU A 114 -5.26 -14.85 -13.42
CA GLU A 114 -5.50 -13.41 -13.43
C GLU A 114 -5.89 -12.90 -12.04
N GLU A 115 -6.77 -13.61 -11.36
CA GLU A 115 -7.20 -13.29 -9.99
C GLU A 115 -6.04 -13.45 -8.98
N ASN A 116 -5.22 -14.50 -9.14
CA ASN A 116 -4.00 -14.66 -8.35
C ASN A 116 -3.00 -13.52 -8.58
N ARG A 117 -2.83 -13.06 -9.83
CA ARG A 117 -2.00 -11.90 -10.17
C ARG A 117 -2.54 -10.63 -9.53
N SER A 118 -3.83 -10.38 -9.65
CA SER A 118 -4.47 -9.22 -9.04
C SER A 118 -4.36 -9.22 -7.52
N HIS A 119 -4.58 -10.36 -6.88
CA HIS A 119 -4.40 -10.51 -5.45
C HIS A 119 -2.98 -10.13 -5.03
N PHE A 120 -1.96 -10.71 -5.66
CA PHE A 120 -0.57 -10.43 -5.33
C PHE A 120 -0.19 -8.97 -5.62
N ALA A 121 -0.55 -8.45 -6.81
CA ALA A 121 -0.24 -7.07 -7.20
C ALA A 121 -0.84 -6.05 -6.25
N MET A 122 -2.10 -6.23 -5.85
CA MET A 122 -2.78 -5.28 -4.98
C MET A 122 -2.27 -5.35 -3.53
N TRP A 123 -1.98 -6.53 -2.97
CA TRP A 123 -1.33 -6.64 -1.66
C TRP A 123 0.06 -6.01 -1.66
N ALA A 124 0.82 -6.21 -2.74
CA ALA A 124 2.09 -5.51 -2.92
C ALA A 124 1.90 -4.00 -3.02
N ALA A 125 0.91 -3.54 -3.79
CA ALA A 125 0.58 -2.12 -3.95
C ALA A 125 0.17 -1.45 -2.64
N PHE A 126 -0.57 -2.13 -1.79
CA PHE A 126 -0.99 -1.63 -0.47
C PHE A 126 0.13 -1.65 0.57
N LYS A 127 1.27 -2.23 0.26
CA LYS A 127 2.35 -2.52 1.22
C LYS A 127 1.85 -3.32 2.44
N SER A 128 0.89 -4.22 2.19
CA SER A 128 0.46 -5.23 3.16
C SER A 128 1.61 -6.20 3.45
N PRO A 129 1.69 -6.78 4.64
CA PRO A 129 2.56 -7.93 4.87
C PRO A 129 2.27 -9.05 3.86
N LEU A 130 3.29 -9.51 3.13
CA LEU A 130 3.14 -10.57 2.13
C LEU A 130 3.34 -11.95 2.79
N ILE A 131 2.31 -12.42 3.47
CA ILE A 131 2.33 -13.71 4.20
C ILE A 131 1.67 -14.76 3.32
N ILE A 132 2.46 -15.77 2.89
CA ILE A 132 1.99 -16.81 1.98
C ILE A 132 1.11 -17.82 2.73
N GLY A 133 -0.16 -17.94 2.30
CA GLY A 133 -1.13 -18.90 2.84
C GLY A 133 -1.15 -20.24 2.10
N ALA A 134 -0.50 -20.35 0.93
CA ALA A 134 -0.53 -21.54 0.11
C ALA A 134 0.46 -22.63 0.54
N LYS A 135 0.14 -23.88 0.21
CA LYS A 135 1.01 -25.04 0.43
C LYS A 135 2.15 -25.06 -0.60
N LEU A 136 3.27 -24.39 -0.32
CA LEU A 136 4.40 -24.19 -1.26
C LEU A 136 4.93 -25.46 -1.91
N ARG A 137 4.83 -26.64 -1.26
CA ARG A 137 5.29 -27.92 -1.83
C ARG A 137 4.44 -28.41 -3.01
N SER A 138 3.27 -27.84 -3.24
CA SER A 138 2.32 -28.32 -4.26
C SER A 138 1.77 -27.21 -5.16
N VAL A 139 2.26 -25.97 -5.03
CA VAL A 139 1.85 -24.89 -5.93
C VAL A 139 2.44 -25.06 -7.33
N SER A 140 1.74 -24.57 -8.34
CA SER A 140 2.22 -24.60 -9.73
C SER A 140 3.40 -23.66 -9.96
N LYS A 141 4.14 -23.86 -11.04
CA LYS A 141 5.20 -22.95 -11.47
C LYS A 141 4.68 -21.52 -11.66
N THR A 142 3.51 -21.37 -12.26
CA THR A 142 2.86 -20.04 -12.45
C THR A 142 2.61 -19.34 -11.13
N VAL A 143 2.13 -20.05 -10.11
CA VAL A 143 1.93 -19.49 -8.76
C VAL A 143 3.25 -19.05 -8.15
N LEU A 144 4.32 -19.85 -8.28
CA LEU A 144 5.64 -19.47 -7.81
C LEU A 144 6.19 -18.23 -8.52
N GLU A 145 5.98 -18.11 -9.84
CA GLU A 145 6.35 -16.93 -10.62
C GLU A 145 5.62 -15.67 -10.14
N ILE A 146 4.33 -15.76 -9.79
CA ILE A 146 3.56 -14.67 -9.21
C ILE A 146 4.15 -14.28 -7.85
N LEU A 147 4.28 -15.25 -6.93
CA LEU A 147 4.75 -15.03 -5.56
C LEU A 147 6.21 -14.52 -5.49
N SER A 148 7.01 -14.81 -6.49
CA SER A 148 8.42 -14.39 -6.58
C SER A 148 8.66 -13.20 -7.50
N ASN A 149 7.63 -12.46 -7.90
CA ASN A 149 7.80 -11.28 -8.74
C ASN A 149 8.61 -10.20 -8.01
N LYS A 150 9.86 -10.03 -8.46
CA LYS A 150 10.84 -9.16 -7.79
C LYS A 150 10.46 -7.69 -7.78
N GLU A 151 9.79 -7.20 -8.82
CA GLU A 151 9.44 -5.79 -8.93
C GLU A 151 8.27 -5.41 -8.04
N LEU A 152 7.26 -6.26 -7.95
CA LEU A 152 6.14 -6.07 -7.02
C LEU A 152 6.63 -6.17 -5.56
N ILE A 153 7.50 -7.13 -5.25
CA ILE A 153 8.12 -7.25 -3.93
C ILE A 153 8.97 -6.01 -3.62
N ALA A 154 9.76 -5.51 -4.59
CA ALA A 154 10.57 -4.31 -4.40
C ALA A 154 9.72 -3.06 -4.14
N PHE A 155 8.57 -2.93 -4.79
CA PHE A 155 7.62 -1.85 -4.47
C PHE A 155 7.06 -1.99 -3.04
N ASN A 156 6.63 -3.20 -2.66
CA ASN A 156 6.11 -3.46 -1.32
C ASN A 156 7.14 -3.14 -0.23
N GLN A 157 8.41 -3.46 -0.47
CA GLN A 157 9.51 -3.36 0.49
C GLN A 157 10.42 -2.16 0.20
N ASP A 158 9.91 -1.12 -0.45
CA ASP A 158 10.71 0.07 -0.77
C ASP A 158 11.34 0.67 0.49
N PRO A 159 12.67 0.91 0.49
CA PRO A 159 13.39 1.34 1.68
C PRO A 159 13.20 2.82 2.02
N VAL A 160 12.55 3.60 1.15
CA VAL A 160 12.38 5.05 1.30
C VAL A 160 10.91 5.44 1.41
N TYR A 161 10.07 4.88 0.51
CA TYR A 161 8.67 5.24 0.43
C TYR A 161 7.80 4.21 1.15
N GLY A 162 7.31 4.55 2.36
CA GLY A 162 6.50 3.67 3.19
C GLY A 162 5.02 3.64 2.84
N ALA A 163 4.51 4.68 2.17
CA ALA A 163 3.10 4.76 1.82
C ALA A 163 2.70 3.74 0.75
N GLY A 164 1.56 3.10 0.95
CA GLY A 164 0.93 2.24 -0.05
C GLY A 164 0.37 3.03 -1.24
N ALA A 165 0.01 2.33 -2.32
CA ALA A 165 -0.67 2.94 -3.45
C ALA A 165 -2.04 3.50 -3.03
N MET A 166 -2.40 4.63 -3.63
CA MET A 166 -3.67 5.30 -3.44
C MET A 166 -4.56 5.15 -4.68
N PRO A 167 -5.89 5.02 -4.53
CA PRO A 167 -6.78 5.08 -5.67
C PRO A 167 -6.84 6.51 -6.21
N TYR A 168 -6.67 6.68 -7.51
CA TYR A 168 -6.80 7.99 -8.15
C TYR A 168 -7.97 8.08 -9.12
N LYS A 169 -8.54 6.91 -9.48
CA LYS A 169 -9.71 6.83 -10.36
C LYS A 169 -10.46 5.53 -10.10
N TRP A 170 -11.78 5.62 -9.98
CA TRP A 170 -12.62 4.48 -9.62
C TRP A 170 -13.00 3.59 -10.81
N GLY A 171 -12.97 4.09 -12.02
CA GLY A 171 -13.22 3.29 -13.22
C GLY A 171 -14.68 2.90 -13.40
N TYR A 172 -15.02 1.61 -13.22
CA TYR A 172 -16.39 1.10 -13.38
C TYR A 172 -17.35 1.74 -12.37
N ASN A 173 -16.98 1.77 -11.13
CA ASN A 173 -17.73 2.42 -10.04
C ASN A 173 -17.46 3.92 -10.03
N LYS A 174 -18.16 4.67 -10.89
CA LYS A 174 -17.88 6.11 -11.10
C LYS A 174 -18.14 6.99 -9.88
N ASP A 175 -19.04 6.56 -9.01
CA ASP A 175 -19.47 7.35 -7.86
C ASP A 175 -18.47 7.29 -6.70
N GLY A 176 -17.48 6.40 -6.78
CA GLY A 176 -16.50 6.20 -5.72
C GLY A 176 -17.11 5.73 -4.41
N THR A 177 -18.29 5.09 -4.48
CA THR A 177 -19.01 4.56 -3.34
C THR A 177 -18.47 3.19 -2.94
N TYR A 178 -18.90 2.71 -1.77
CA TYR A 178 -18.56 1.38 -1.31
C TYR A 178 -19.24 0.32 -2.17
N ASP A 179 -18.46 -0.40 -2.97
CA ASP A 179 -18.92 -1.49 -3.85
C ASP A 179 -17.94 -2.67 -3.77
N THR A 180 -18.37 -3.74 -3.14
CA THR A 180 -17.55 -4.93 -2.90
C THR A 180 -17.26 -5.78 -4.13
N VAL A 181 -17.92 -5.50 -5.25
CA VAL A 181 -17.73 -6.20 -6.52
C VAL A 181 -16.85 -5.38 -7.44
N HIS A 182 -17.03 -4.06 -7.45
CA HIS A 182 -16.32 -3.12 -8.30
C HIS A 182 -15.56 -2.07 -7.45
N PRO A 183 -14.47 -2.46 -6.77
CA PRO A 183 -13.60 -1.51 -6.08
C PRO A 183 -12.91 -0.56 -7.05
N ALA A 184 -12.17 0.42 -6.53
CA ALA A 184 -11.36 1.31 -7.36
C ALA A 184 -10.45 0.52 -8.30
N GLU A 185 -10.40 0.93 -9.57
CA GLU A 185 -9.68 0.23 -10.63
C GLU A 185 -8.29 0.81 -10.92
N TYR A 186 -8.03 2.07 -10.58
CA TYR A 186 -6.78 2.76 -10.91
C TYR A 186 -6.08 3.26 -9.66
N TRP A 187 -4.86 2.77 -9.46
CA TRP A 187 -4.06 3.05 -8.28
C TRP A 187 -2.68 3.55 -8.66
N THR A 188 -2.10 4.37 -7.82
CA THR A 188 -0.73 4.87 -8.01
C THR A 188 0.03 4.92 -6.70
N GLY A 189 1.33 4.67 -6.78
CA GLY A 189 2.25 4.78 -5.66
C GLY A 189 3.64 5.17 -6.12
N THR A 190 4.48 5.58 -5.18
CA THR A 190 5.86 5.99 -5.44
C THR A 190 6.84 5.02 -4.82
N SER A 191 7.95 4.78 -5.49
CA SER A 191 9.11 4.06 -5.00
C SER A 191 10.40 4.74 -5.43
N VAL A 192 11.53 4.29 -4.93
CA VAL A 192 12.85 4.73 -5.45
C VAL A 192 13.03 4.44 -6.94
N ALA A 193 12.30 3.47 -7.48
CA ALA A 193 12.39 3.08 -8.89
C ALA A 193 11.50 3.93 -9.83
N GLY A 194 10.59 4.76 -9.29
CA GLY A 194 9.70 5.60 -10.08
C GLY A 194 8.26 5.63 -9.57
N ILE A 195 7.35 6.05 -10.45
CA ILE A 195 5.90 6.07 -10.18
C ILE A 195 5.28 4.78 -10.67
N HIS A 196 4.51 4.14 -9.82
CA HIS A 196 3.83 2.90 -10.14
C HIS A 196 2.35 3.15 -10.40
N VAL A 197 1.81 2.43 -11.37
CA VAL A 197 0.39 2.44 -11.72
C VAL A 197 -0.11 1.02 -11.77
N PHE A 198 -1.18 0.76 -11.02
CA PHE A 198 -1.87 -0.52 -11.04
C PHE A 198 -3.26 -0.29 -11.61
N MET A 199 -3.59 -1.03 -12.69
CA MET A 199 -4.91 -0.96 -13.32
C MET A 199 -5.59 -2.32 -13.17
N LEU A 200 -6.54 -2.40 -12.26
CA LEU A 200 -7.32 -3.59 -11.92
C LEU A 200 -8.59 -3.64 -12.77
N ASN A 201 -8.74 -4.66 -13.57
CA ASN A 201 -9.99 -4.89 -14.29
C ASN A 201 -10.99 -5.65 -13.41
N THR A 202 -12.03 -4.97 -12.96
CA THR A 202 -13.08 -5.58 -12.12
C THR A 202 -14.23 -6.20 -12.92
N ARG A 203 -14.17 -6.15 -14.26
CA ARG A 203 -15.21 -6.61 -15.18
C ARG A 203 -15.08 -8.09 -15.50
N ASP A 204 -16.17 -8.69 -15.93
CA ASP A 204 -16.25 -10.10 -16.36
C ASP A 204 -15.69 -10.40 -17.75
N ASN A 205 -15.09 -9.39 -18.41
CA ASN A 205 -14.47 -9.52 -19.73
C ASN A 205 -13.17 -8.72 -19.79
N SER A 206 -12.36 -8.98 -20.80
CA SER A 206 -11.20 -8.14 -21.10
C SER A 206 -11.65 -6.71 -21.42
N PHE A 207 -10.91 -5.74 -20.91
CA PHE A 207 -11.24 -4.33 -21.08
C PHE A 207 -9.98 -3.49 -21.34
N LYS A 208 -10.06 -2.56 -22.30
CA LYS A 208 -8.98 -1.61 -22.55
C LYS A 208 -8.93 -0.58 -21.44
N MET A 209 -7.90 -0.65 -20.62
CA MET A 209 -7.64 0.32 -19.55
C MET A 209 -6.55 1.29 -19.98
N THR A 210 -6.71 2.56 -19.61
CA THR A 210 -5.79 3.63 -20.03
C THR A 210 -5.37 4.47 -18.84
N ALA A 211 -4.07 4.53 -18.60
CA ALA A 211 -3.43 5.43 -17.64
C ALA A 211 -3.11 6.75 -18.35
N LYS A 212 -3.93 7.79 -18.14
CA LYS A 212 -3.63 9.14 -18.58
C LYS A 212 -2.68 9.79 -17.59
N PHE A 213 -1.51 10.20 -18.05
CA PHE A 213 -0.45 10.72 -17.17
C PHE A 213 -0.88 12.00 -16.44
N SER A 214 -1.74 12.81 -17.05
CA SER A 214 -2.32 13.99 -16.41
C SER A 214 -3.31 13.68 -15.28
N GLU A 215 -3.86 12.46 -15.21
CA GLU A 215 -4.74 12.03 -14.12
C GLU A 215 -3.96 11.48 -12.92
N ILE A 216 -2.70 11.05 -13.12
CA ILE A 216 -1.85 10.46 -12.09
C ILE A 216 -1.28 11.58 -11.22
N PRO A 217 -1.61 11.63 -9.90
CA PRO A 217 -1.23 12.74 -9.03
C PRO A 217 0.25 13.12 -9.08
N ALA A 218 1.14 12.13 -9.08
CA ALA A 218 2.58 12.33 -9.11
C ALA A 218 3.12 12.86 -10.46
N LEU A 219 2.35 12.74 -11.53
CA LEU A 219 2.74 13.18 -12.88
C LEU A 219 2.09 14.50 -13.32
N LYS A 220 1.14 15.04 -12.55
CA LYS A 220 0.41 16.28 -12.90
C LYS A 220 1.29 17.52 -13.12
N ALA A 221 2.47 17.53 -12.50
CA ALA A 221 3.40 18.66 -12.62
C ALA A 221 4.22 18.64 -13.90
N PHE A 222 4.19 17.54 -14.65
CA PHE A 222 4.95 17.43 -15.88
C PHE A 222 4.20 18.07 -17.04
N ASN A 223 4.98 18.61 -17.97
CA ASN A 223 4.43 19.16 -19.21
C ASN A 223 3.73 18.05 -20.02
N SER A 224 2.66 18.39 -20.74
CA SER A 224 1.94 17.47 -21.62
C SER A 224 2.79 16.85 -22.73
N SER A 225 3.93 17.45 -23.08
CA SER A 225 4.90 16.91 -24.03
C SER A 225 5.97 16.02 -23.39
N THR A 226 5.97 15.86 -22.07
CA THR A 226 6.95 15.01 -21.39
C THR A 226 6.81 13.57 -21.83
N GLN A 227 7.95 12.98 -22.18
CA GLN A 227 8.03 11.57 -22.55
C GLN A 227 8.36 10.70 -21.34
N PHE A 228 7.61 9.62 -21.22
CA PHE A 228 7.77 8.66 -20.13
C PHE A 228 8.06 7.27 -20.68
N ILE A 229 9.00 6.57 -20.05
CA ILE A 229 9.19 5.13 -20.25
C ILE A 229 8.14 4.41 -19.43
N VAL A 230 7.39 3.52 -20.08
CA VAL A 230 6.46 2.63 -19.42
C VAL A 230 7.08 1.23 -19.35
N HIS A 231 7.22 0.72 -18.16
CA HIS A 231 7.79 -0.58 -17.84
C HIS A 231 6.72 -1.54 -17.32
N ASN A 232 6.72 -2.78 -17.78
CA ASN A 232 5.79 -3.79 -17.32
C ASN A 232 6.42 -4.62 -16.19
N MET A 233 5.92 -4.48 -14.98
CA MET A 233 6.45 -5.14 -13.78
C MET A 233 6.20 -6.66 -13.76
N TRP A 234 5.26 -7.17 -14.56
CA TRP A 234 5.05 -8.62 -14.69
C TRP A 234 6.10 -9.29 -15.55
N THR A 235 6.56 -8.62 -16.58
CA THR A 235 7.52 -9.18 -17.55
C THR A 235 8.95 -8.70 -17.31
N GLY A 236 9.14 -7.66 -16.49
CA GLY A 236 10.44 -7.02 -16.26
C GLY A 236 10.99 -6.33 -17.51
N LYS A 237 10.12 -5.84 -18.42
CA LYS A 237 10.53 -5.24 -19.70
C LYS A 237 9.91 -3.86 -19.91
N ASP A 238 10.70 -2.99 -20.51
CA ASP A 238 10.18 -1.71 -21.02
C ASP A 238 9.27 -1.97 -22.22
N ILE A 239 8.10 -1.37 -22.20
CA ILE A 239 7.12 -1.44 -23.27
C ILE A 239 7.46 -0.42 -24.35
N GLY A 240 7.91 0.77 -23.95
CA GLY A 240 8.29 1.87 -24.85
C GLY A 240 8.22 3.23 -24.18
N ILE A 241 8.33 4.27 -25.02
CA ILE A 241 8.24 5.68 -24.61
C ILE A 241 6.90 6.23 -25.07
N PHE A 242 6.18 6.87 -24.16
CA PHE A 242 4.84 7.40 -24.39
C PHE A 242 4.71 8.84 -23.92
N THR A 243 3.80 9.57 -24.57
CA THR A 243 3.43 10.93 -24.21
C THR A 243 1.92 10.97 -23.96
N GLY A 244 1.51 11.63 -22.88
CA GLY A 244 0.11 11.83 -22.54
C GLY A 244 -0.57 10.63 -21.87
N GLU A 245 -0.50 9.45 -22.47
CA GLU A 245 -1.18 8.25 -21.93
C GLU A 245 -0.55 6.94 -22.43
N TYR A 246 -0.83 5.87 -21.70
CA TYR A 246 -0.60 4.50 -22.15
C TYR A 246 -1.81 3.63 -21.85
N GLY A 247 -2.23 2.82 -22.80
CA GLY A 247 -3.38 1.91 -22.67
C GLY A 247 -3.07 0.50 -23.17
N LEU A 248 -3.67 -0.48 -22.53
CA LEU A 248 -3.58 -1.90 -22.92
C LEU A 248 -4.88 -2.64 -22.59
N ASP A 249 -5.09 -3.77 -23.22
CA ASP A 249 -6.16 -4.67 -22.84
C ASP A 249 -5.76 -5.47 -21.60
N VAL A 250 -6.56 -5.35 -20.55
CA VAL A 250 -6.39 -6.09 -19.29
C VAL A 250 -7.43 -7.19 -19.26
N ALA A 251 -7.00 -8.44 -19.09
CA ALA A 251 -7.91 -9.58 -19.04
C ALA A 251 -8.93 -9.46 -17.90
N LYS A 252 -10.02 -10.24 -17.95
CA LYS A 252 -10.97 -10.35 -16.85
C LYS A 252 -10.22 -10.57 -15.54
N HIS A 253 -10.51 -9.75 -14.53
CA HIS A 253 -9.98 -9.80 -13.17
C HIS A 253 -8.45 -9.70 -13.04
N ASP A 254 -7.71 -9.41 -14.13
CA ASP A 254 -6.26 -9.19 -14.06
C ASP A 254 -5.92 -7.75 -13.62
N THR A 255 -4.67 -7.56 -13.22
CA THR A 255 -4.10 -6.25 -12.89
C THR A 255 -2.86 -6.00 -13.74
N ALA A 256 -2.90 -4.94 -14.55
CA ALA A 256 -1.69 -4.40 -15.15
C ALA A 256 -0.90 -3.65 -14.09
N ALA A 257 0.36 -4.04 -13.89
CA ALA A 257 1.29 -3.38 -12.98
C ALA A 257 2.42 -2.73 -13.78
N LEU A 258 2.47 -1.41 -13.74
CA LEU A 258 3.37 -0.59 -14.55
C LEU A 258 4.25 0.28 -13.66
N ARG A 259 5.49 0.49 -14.10
CA ARG A 259 6.38 1.51 -13.55
C ARG A 259 6.62 2.58 -14.61
N ILE A 260 6.54 3.84 -14.22
CA ILE A 260 6.69 5.01 -15.08
C ILE A 260 7.90 5.80 -14.63
N THR A 261 8.81 6.11 -15.57
CA THR A 261 9.98 6.96 -15.36
C THR A 261 10.07 7.98 -16.49
N THR A 262 10.79 9.08 -16.31
CA THR A 262 11.01 10.03 -17.40
C THR A 262 12.02 9.47 -18.42
N ALA A 263 11.78 9.73 -19.70
CA ALA A 263 12.68 9.27 -20.78
C ALA A 263 14.05 10.00 -20.78
N ASP A 264 14.13 11.17 -20.16
CA ASP A 264 15.36 11.96 -20.04
C ASP A 264 16.19 11.59 -18.79
N GLY A 265 15.76 10.58 -18.06
CA GLY A 265 16.47 10.07 -16.87
C GLY A 265 16.39 10.97 -15.63
N LYS A 266 15.58 12.02 -15.65
CA LYS A 266 15.36 12.83 -14.44
C LYS A 266 14.64 12.02 -13.40
N ASN A 267 15.17 12.09 -12.18
CA ASN A 267 14.56 11.39 -11.07
C ASN A 267 13.19 12.03 -10.73
N LEU A 268 12.14 11.23 -10.79
CA LEU A 268 10.79 11.67 -10.44
C LEU A 268 10.68 12.05 -8.95
N SER A 269 11.52 11.47 -8.10
CA SER A 269 11.56 11.76 -6.66
C SER A 269 12.04 13.18 -6.36
N ASP A 270 13.01 13.69 -7.10
CA ASP A 270 13.59 15.05 -6.89
C ASP A 270 12.55 16.14 -7.21
N GLN A 271 11.69 15.89 -8.22
CA GLN A 271 10.61 16.80 -8.55
C GLN A 271 9.42 16.69 -7.57
N TYR A 272 9.19 15.53 -7.00
CA TYR A 272 8.19 15.32 -5.96
C TYR A 272 8.55 16.09 -4.69
N GLU A 273 9.81 16.04 -4.24
CA GLU A 273 10.30 16.87 -3.13
C GLU A 273 10.20 18.37 -3.42
N PHE A 274 10.52 18.79 -4.65
CA PHE A 274 10.40 20.18 -5.06
C PHE A 274 8.95 20.69 -5.01
N LEU A 275 7.99 19.88 -5.42
CA LEU A 275 6.56 20.22 -5.36
C LEU A 275 6.04 20.27 -3.93
N PHE A 276 6.44 19.32 -3.08
CA PHE A 276 6.09 19.35 -1.66
C PHE A 276 6.72 20.54 -0.94
N ARG A 277 7.95 20.91 -1.26
CA ARG A 277 8.62 22.10 -0.68
C ARG A 277 8.01 23.41 -1.14
N ASN A 278 7.44 23.47 -2.34
CA ASN A 278 6.84 24.69 -2.90
C ASN A 278 5.34 24.86 -2.59
N THR A 279 4.61 23.77 -2.33
CA THR A 279 3.19 23.83 -1.92
C THR A 279 3.03 23.94 -0.42
N SER A 280 3.98 23.49 0.36
CA SER A 280 4.09 23.79 1.77
C SER A 280 5.06 24.98 1.95
N ARG A 281 4.57 26.18 2.24
CA ARG A 281 5.39 27.18 2.93
C ARG A 281 5.67 26.69 4.36
N LEU A 282 6.36 25.56 4.47
CA LEU A 282 7.02 25.11 5.68
C LEU A 282 8.30 25.93 5.82
N THR A 283 8.21 27.07 6.49
CA THR A 283 9.38 27.74 7.03
C THR A 283 9.97 26.87 8.14
N THR A 284 10.62 25.79 7.80
CA THR A 284 11.56 25.14 8.71
C THR A 284 12.84 25.97 8.73
N LYS A 285 12.95 26.82 9.72
CA LYS A 285 14.27 27.36 10.13
C LYS A 285 15.06 26.19 10.72
N TYR A 286 15.89 25.56 9.91
CA TYR A 286 16.95 24.67 10.42
C TYR A 286 17.90 25.53 11.27
N ARG A 287 17.76 25.49 12.57
CA ARG A 287 18.86 25.77 13.48
C ARG A 287 19.71 24.50 13.56
N LYS A 288 21.02 24.69 13.36
CA LYS A 288 22.08 23.71 13.60
C LYS A 288 21.74 22.87 14.82
N ALA A 289 21.76 21.55 14.66
CA ALA A 289 21.43 20.60 15.72
C ALA A 289 22.17 20.93 17.01
N PRO A 290 21.46 21.13 18.12
CA PRO A 290 22.00 20.85 19.42
C PRO A 290 21.49 19.47 19.87
N GLU A 291 22.31 18.81 20.52
CA GLU A 291 22.22 17.64 21.39
C GLU A 291 20.86 16.92 21.58
N PRO A 292 20.84 15.61 21.86
CA PRO A 292 19.68 14.71 21.66
C PRO A 292 18.56 15.01 22.67
N ASN A 293 17.59 15.83 22.34
CA ASN A 293 16.31 16.00 23.08
C ASN A 293 15.46 17.14 22.51
N VAL A 294 15.35 17.35 21.22
CA VAL A 294 14.42 18.36 20.67
C VAL A 294 13.32 17.71 19.86
N VAL A 295 12.10 17.83 20.38
CA VAL A 295 10.84 17.57 19.67
C VAL A 295 10.61 18.71 18.67
N ALA A 296 10.49 18.40 17.38
CA ALA A 296 10.09 19.39 16.39
C ALA A 296 8.57 19.39 16.30
N GLU A 297 7.93 20.46 16.77
CA GLU A 297 6.51 20.75 16.49
C GLU A 297 6.37 21.29 15.06
N ILE A 298 5.53 20.64 14.27
CA ILE A 298 5.12 21.12 12.95
C ILE A 298 3.71 21.67 13.06
N GLU A 299 3.56 23.01 13.05
CA GLU A 299 2.27 23.67 12.88
C GLU A 299 1.84 23.67 11.42
N CYS A 300 0.72 23.02 11.12
CA CYS A 300 0.02 23.15 9.85
C CYS A 300 -0.97 24.32 9.94
N ARG A 301 -0.71 25.43 9.24
CA ARG A 301 -1.69 26.50 9.04
C ARG A 301 -2.45 26.26 7.73
N ASP A 302 -3.76 26.37 7.85
CA ASP A 302 -4.78 26.18 6.81
C ASP A 302 -4.44 26.80 5.45
N THR A 303 -4.54 25.97 4.41
CA THR A 303 -4.98 26.41 3.07
C THR A 303 -5.91 25.34 2.49
N HIS A 304 -7.03 25.81 1.93
CA HIS A 304 -8.11 25.04 1.32
C HIS A 304 -7.66 24.09 0.19
N LEU A 305 -7.07 22.97 0.56
CA LEU A 305 -6.92 21.80 -0.29
C LEU A 305 -6.91 20.58 0.63
N GLN A 306 -7.97 19.78 0.55
CA GLN A 306 -8.07 18.48 1.20
C GLN A 306 -7.06 17.50 0.58
N LEU A 307 -5.79 17.66 0.89
CA LEU A 307 -4.75 16.67 0.75
C LEU A 307 -4.27 16.36 2.16
N GLY A 308 -4.55 15.13 2.60
CA GLY A 308 -4.27 14.70 3.96
C GLY A 308 -2.84 15.01 4.39
N CYS A 309 -2.70 15.64 5.53
CA CYS A 309 -1.42 15.83 6.19
C CYS A 309 -0.77 14.47 6.42
N LEU A 310 0.36 14.22 5.80
CA LEU A 310 1.25 13.12 6.18
C LEU A 310 1.77 13.45 7.59
N ASN A 311 1.22 12.76 8.59
CA ASN A 311 1.77 12.79 9.94
C ASN A 311 3.13 12.07 9.95
N ILE A 312 4.19 12.83 9.75
CA ILE A 312 5.53 12.38 10.09
C ILE A 312 5.72 12.67 11.57
N PHE A 313 5.35 11.72 12.43
CA PHE A 313 5.74 11.75 13.82
C PHE A 313 7.07 11.03 13.98
N PRO A 314 8.10 11.67 14.52
CA PRO A 314 9.25 10.96 15.01
C PRO A 314 8.87 10.29 16.32
N THR A 315 8.49 9.00 16.27
CA THR A 315 8.46 8.21 17.50
C THR A 315 9.89 7.86 17.88
N TYR A 316 10.33 8.39 18.99
CA TYR A 316 11.57 8.02 19.64
C TYR A 316 11.54 6.55 20.05
N PHE A 317 12.28 5.70 19.34
CA PHE A 317 12.81 4.47 19.89
C PHE A 317 14.35 4.58 19.83
N PRO A 318 15.05 4.45 20.96
CA PRO A 318 16.50 4.42 20.96
C PRO A 318 16.95 3.03 20.49
N PHE A 319 17.13 2.87 19.19
CA PHE A 319 17.78 1.69 18.64
C PHE A 319 19.13 2.11 18.02
N PRO A 320 20.22 1.39 18.33
CA PRO A 320 21.49 1.63 17.65
C PRO A 320 21.35 1.23 16.17
N GLU A 321 21.82 2.11 15.28
CA GLU A 321 21.74 2.06 13.81
C GLU A 321 22.34 0.82 13.12
N SER A 322 22.76 -0.19 13.82
CA SER A 322 23.64 -1.20 13.24
C SER A 322 23.09 -2.62 13.07
N LYS A 323 21.79 -2.89 13.26
CA LYS A 323 21.29 -4.28 13.16
C LYS A 323 19.86 -4.45 12.60
N PHE A 324 19.52 -3.79 11.50
CA PHE A 324 18.38 -4.24 10.67
C PHE A 324 18.92 -4.98 9.45
N ARG A 325 19.21 -6.26 9.59
CA ARG A 325 19.20 -7.18 8.44
C ARG A 325 17.82 -7.81 8.38
N VAL A 326 17.03 -7.36 7.42
CA VAL A 326 15.87 -8.13 6.98
C VAL A 326 16.44 -9.39 6.32
N TYR A 327 16.10 -10.55 6.85
CA TYR A 327 16.49 -11.83 6.29
C TYR A 327 15.69 -12.06 4.99
N THR A 328 16.13 -11.46 3.89
CA THR A 328 15.70 -11.80 2.52
C THR A 328 16.60 -12.85 1.89
N SER A 329 17.73 -13.22 2.52
CA SER A 329 18.70 -14.18 1.98
C SER A 329 18.24 -15.64 2.10
N ASP A 330 17.34 -15.99 3.00
CA ASP A 330 16.98 -17.39 3.23
C ASP A 330 15.85 -17.91 2.33
N LEU A 331 15.14 -17.03 1.60
CA LEU A 331 14.15 -17.46 0.61
C LEU A 331 14.77 -17.85 -0.75
N VAL A 332 16.01 -17.45 -1.02
CA VAL A 332 16.68 -17.74 -2.32
C VAL A 332 17.52 -19.01 -2.26
N SER A 333 17.88 -19.51 -1.09
CA SER A 333 18.72 -20.72 -0.96
C SER A 333 17.96 -22.05 -1.05
N TRP A 334 16.64 -22.03 -1.22
CA TRP A 334 15.81 -23.25 -1.31
C TRP A 334 15.28 -23.55 -2.72
N ALA A 335 15.75 -22.83 -3.74
CA ALA A 335 15.38 -23.01 -5.15
C ALA A 335 16.52 -23.57 -6.02
N SER A 336 17.50 -24.25 -5.44
CA SER A 336 18.51 -25.03 -6.15
C SER A 336 18.41 -26.51 -5.84
#